data_3b7c21f5b19ab346d468f7348a65a841
#
_entry.id   3b7c21f5b19ab346d468f7348a65a841
#
_cell.length_a   1.000
_cell.length_b   1.000
_cell.length_c   1.000
_cell.angle_alpha   90.00
_cell.angle_beta   90.00
_cell.angle_gamma   90.00
#
_symmetry.space_group_name_H-M   'P 1'
#
loop_
_entity.id
_entity.type
_entity.pdbx_description
1 polymer ?
#
loop_
_entity_poly.entity_id
_entity_poly.type
_entity_poly.pdbx_seq_one_letter_code
_entity_poly.pdbx_strand_id
1 'polypeptide(L)'
;AASDGFRFVEYLFPYDFSPEQIAGSLKASGVTQSLFNLPPGDWDKGERGIAALPGREKEFAAGLEKALAYADATACKRLHVMAGRMPLDSQQQVAISDADRAAMRKSYIANVKLAARACQAQGITTLIEPINNRDIPGYFLNYQQDAHDILSEVAEPNLKVQMDFYHVQIMEGDIEMRLRKHFANVGHVQIAGVPKRNEPDMGEVNFPYLFTVLDELGYNGHVGCEYNPRAGTSENLGWIRPYLK
;
A
#
# COMPACT_ATOMS: atom_id res chain seq x y z
N ALA A 1 9.30 17.42 2.76
CA ALA A 1 9.48 16.68 1.51
C ALA A 1 10.01 17.60 0.40
N ALA A 2 9.27 18.64 -0.02
CA ALA A 2 9.71 19.53 -1.12
C ALA A 2 11.08 20.16 -0.83
N SER A 3 11.29 20.67 0.38
CA SER A 3 12.58 21.23 0.83
C SER A 3 13.74 20.23 0.82
N ASP A 4 13.44 18.94 0.89
CA ASP A 4 14.41 17.86 0.85
C ASP A 4 14.63 17.30 -0.57
N GLY A 5 13.97 17.88 -1.59
CA GLY A 5 14.13 17.51 -2.99
C GLY A 5 13.12 16.50 -3.53
N PHE A 6 12.14 16.08 -2.74
CA PHE A 6 11.08 15.19 -3.22
C PHE A 6 10.04 15.95 -4.04
N ARG A 7 9.62 15.35 -5.14
CA ARG A 7 8.55 15.86 -6.01
C ARG A 7 7.23 15.13 -5.84
N PHE A 8 7.26 13.97 -5.23
CA PHE A 8 6.10 13.11 -4.98
C PHE A 8 6.01 12.79 -3.50
N VAL A 9 4.78 12.68 -3.02
CA VAL A 9 4.49 12.31 -1.63
C VAL A 9 3.41 11.23 -1.59
N GLU A 10 3.48 10.40 -0.58
CA GLU A 10 2.41 9.48 -0.20
C GLU A 10 2.23 9.54 1.31
N TYR A 11 1.04 9.28 1.76
CA TYR A 11 0.68 9.21 3.17
C TYR A 11 -0.53 8.29 3.35
N LEU A 12 -0.70 7.79 4.57
CA LEU A 12 -1.71 6.76 4.82
C LEU A 12 -3.12 7.31 4.62
N PHE A 13 -3.48 8.37 5.33
CA PHE A 13 -4.86 8.86 5.37
C PHE A 13 -4.92 10.39 5.36
N PRO A 14 -5.58 11.00 4.36
CA PRO A 14 -5.74 12.46 4.29
C PRO A 14 -6.95 12.98 5.06
N TYR A 15 -7.76 12.14 5.66
CA TYR A 15 -9.16 12.38 6.00
C TYR A 15 -9.42 13.31 7.18
N ASP A 16 -8.38 13.77 7.88
CA ASP A 16 -8.45 14.79 8.93
C ASP A 16 -8.55 16.22 8.37
N PHE A 17 -8.27 16.39 7.08
CA PHE A 17 -8.32 17.67 6.37
C PHE A 17 -9.30 17.57 5.20
N SER A 18 -9.86 18.70 4.76
CA SER A 18 -10.71 18.68 3.56
C SER A 18 -9.90 18.40 2.27
N PRO A 19 -10.54 17.86 1.22
CA PRO A 19 -9.87 17.66 -0.07
C PRO A 19 -9.21 18.91 -0.61
N GLU A 20 -9.86 20.08 -0.43
CA GLU A 20 -9.36 21.38 -0.89
C GLU A 20 -8.13 21.85 -0.10
N GLN A 21 -8.09 21.57 1.21
CA GLN A 21 -6.93 21.88 2.06
C GLN A 21 -5.71 21.06 1.62
N ILE A 22 -5.92 19.74 1.36
CA ILE A 22 -4.85 18.88 0.86
C ILE A 22 -4.36 19.36 -0.51
N ALA A 23 -5.27 19.56 -1.45
CA ALA A 23 -4.94 20.06 -2.80
C ALA A 23 -4.20 21.40 -2.76
N GLY A 24 -4.65 22.34 -1.91
CA GLY A 24 -3.98 23.62 -1.68
C GLY A 24 -2.56 23.46 -1.15
N SER A 25 -2.35 22.56 -0.18
CA SER A 25 -1.03 22.29 0.40
C SER A 25 -0.07 21.63 -0.60
N LEU A 26 -0.55 20.68 -1.40
CA LEU A 26 0.23 20.05 -2.48
C LEU A 26 0.67 21.08 -3.52
N LYS A 27 -0.27 21.93 -3.96
CA LYS A 27 0.01 23.02 -4.92
C LYS A 27 1.03 24.03 -4.35
N ALA A 28 0.84 24.47 -3.11
CA ALA A 28 1.74 25.43 -2.46
C ALA A 28 3.16 24.88 -2.27
N SER A 29 3.27 23.57 -2.03
CA SER A 29 4.56 22.88 -1.84
C SER A 29 5.21 22.45 -3.17
N GLY A 30 4.49 22.49 -4.29
CA GLY A 30 4.99 22.01 -5.58
C GLY A 30 5.24 20.51 -5.65
N VAL A 31 4.53 19.71 -4.82
CA VAL A 31 4.63 18.26 -4.83
C VAL A 31 3.32 17.62 -5.34
N THR A 32 3.45 16.42 -5.91
CA THR A 32 2.33 15.62 -6.42
C THR A 32 2.05 14.46 -5.49
N GLN A 33 0.79 14.18 -5.21
CA GLN A 33 0.39 13.00 -4.45
C GLN A 33 0.47 11.75 -5.31
N SER A 34 1.25 10.77 -4.87
CA SER A 34 1.45 9.50 -5.56
C SER A 34 0.40 8.46 -5.19
N LEU A 35 0.06 8.37 -3.91
CA LEU A 35 -0.77 7.32 -3.33
C LEU A 35 -1.38 7.79 -2.00
N PHE A 36 -2.55 7.27 -1.66
CA PHE A 36 -3.08 7.20 -0.29
C PHE A 36 -4.05 6.01 -0.15
N ASN A 37 -4.38 5.66 1.10
CA ASN A 37 -5.24 4.52 1.40
C ASN A 37 -6.72 4.93 1.50
N LEU A 38 -7.63 4.02 1.18
CA LEU A 38 -9.03 4.14 1.57
C LEU A 38 -9.16 4.22 3.09
N PRO A 39 -10.27 4.78 3.63
CA PRO A 39 -10.51 4.78 5.07
C PRO A 39 -10.32 3.40 5.69
N PRO A 40 -9.50 3.26 6.75
CA PRO A 40 -9.09 1.95 7.28
C PRO A 40 -10.09 1.34 8.27
N GLY A 41 -11.21 2.00 8.55
CA GLY A 41 -12.03 1.75 9.72
C GLY A 41 -11.52 2.53 10.95
N ASP A 42 -11.74 2.01 12.15
CA ASP A 42 -11.30 2.63 13.41
C ASP A 42 -9.82 2.28 13.70
N TRP A 43 -8.92 3.13 13.20
CA TRP A 43 -7.47 2.92 13.33
C TRP A 43 -7.00 2.87 14.79
N ASP A 44 -7.60 3.67 15.66
CA ASP A 44 -7.22 3.77 17.08
C ASP A 44 -7.64 2.51 17.84
N LYS A 45 -8.69 1.84 17.40
CA LYS A 45 -9.09 0.51 17.90
C LYS A 45 -8.35 -0.65 17.22
N GLY A 46 -7.37 -0.36 16.39
CA GLY A 46 -6.51 -1.37 15.78
C GLY A 46 -7.03 -1.93 14.46
N GLU A 47 -8.07 -1.35 13.85
CA GLU A 47 -8.47 -1.74 12.49
C GLU A 47 -7.39 -1.35 11.48
N ARG A 48 -7.21 -2.17 10.47
CA ARG A 48 -6.19 -2.03 9.43
C ARG A 48 -6.81 -2.31 8.05
N GLY A 49 -7.92 -1.61 7.75
CA GLY A 49 -8.77 -1.88 6.62
C GLY A 49 -10.02 -2.67 7.02
N ILE A 50 -11.03 -2.58 6.18
CA ILE A 50 -12.33 -3.24 6.39
C ILE A 50 -12.79 -4.03 5.15
N ALA A 51 -11.97 -4.06 4.10
CA ALA A 51 -12.40 -4.61 2.82
C ALA A 51 -12.69 -6.12 2.86
N ALA A 52 -12.02 -6.86 3.76
CA ALA A 52 -12.26 -8.29 3.94
C ALA A 52 -13.29 -8.61 5.04
N LEU A 53 -13.86 -7.60 5.71
CA LEU A 53 -14.74 -7.83 6.86
C LEU A 53 -16.21 -7.99 6.42
N PRO A 54 -16.81 -9.20 6.54
CA PRO A 54 -18.21 -9.40 6.22
C PRO A 54 -19.14 -8.50 7.07
N GLY A 55 -20.17 -7.96 6.42
CA GLY A 55 -21.13 -7.06 7.07
C GLY A 55 -20.72 -5.58 7.11
N ARG A 56 -19.52 -5.25 6.62
CA ARG A 56 -19.01 -3.85 6.54
C ARG A 56 -19.07 -3.28 5.11
N GLU A 57 -19.80 -3.92 4.19
CA GLU A 57 -19.80 -3.56 2.76
C GLU A 57 -20.34 -2.14 2.52
N LYS A 58 -21.36 -1.71 3.27
CA LYS A 58 -21.91 -0.34 3.16
C LYS A 58 -20.90 0.71 3.62
N GLU A 59 -20.20 0.44 4.72
CA GLU A 59 -19.15 1.34 5.23
C GLU A 59 -17.96 1.42 4.27
N PHE A 60 -17.56 0.28 3.71
CA PHE A 60 -16.53 0.24 2.68
C PHE A 60 -16.92 1.07 1.46
N ALA A 61 -18.16 0.93 0.97
CA ALA A 61 -18.65 1.70 -0.19
C ALA A 61 -18.65 3.21 0.09
N ALA A 62 -19.11 3.64 1.27
CA ALA A 62 -19.07 5.06 1.67
C ALA A 62 -17.63 5.57 1.80
N GLY A 63 -16.71 4.75 2.32
CA GLY A 63 -15.28 5.07 2.40
C GLY A 63 -14.66 5.22 1.01
N LEU A 64 -15.04 4.37 0.06
CA LEU A 64 -14.59 4.46 -1.32
C LEU A 64 -15.06 5.76 -2.00
N GLU A 65 -16.34 6.13 -1.86
CA GLU A 65 -16.85 7.40 -2.38
C GLU A 65 -16.08 8.60 -1.81
N LYS A 66 -15.81 8.58 -0.50
CA LYS A 66 -14.98 9.60 0.16
C LYS A 66 -13.59 9.65 -0.46
N ALA A 67 -12.92 8.51 -0.62
CA ALA A 67 -11.57 8.43 -1.19
C ALA A 67 -11.52 8.93 -2.64
N LEU A 68 -12.53 8.63 -3.46
CA LEU A 68 -12.62 9.10 -4.84
C LEU A 68 -12.72 10.63 -4.92
N ALA A 69 -13.48 11.28 -4.02
CA ALA A 69 -13.55 12.74 -3.95
C ALA A 69 -12.18 13.37 -3.60
N TYR A 70 -11.41 12.74 -2.68
CA TYR A 70 -10.04 13.19 -2.38
C TYR A 70 -9.08 12.96 -3.56
N ALA A 71 -9.20 11.82 -4.25
CA ALA A 71 -8.38 11.53 -5.41
C ALA A 71 -8.63 12.52 -6.56
N ASP A 72 -9.87 12.90 -6.79
CA ASP A 72 -10.23 13.93 -7.78
C ASP A 72 -9.62 15.28 -7.42
N ALA A 73 -9.81 15.76 -6.19
CA ALA A 73 -9.30 17.06 -5.74
C ALA A 73 -7.77 17.16 -5.76
N THR A 74 -7.06 16.06 -5.49
CA THR A 74 -5.59 15.98 -5.45
C THR A 74 -4.96 15.50 -6.74
N ALA A 75 -5.77 15.11 -7.73
CA ALA A 75 -5.35 14.44 -8.97
C ALA A 75 -4.55 13.14 -8.72
N CYS A 76 -4.75 12.50 -7.56
CA CYS A 76 -4.06 11.26 -7.20
C CYS A 76 -4.54 10.10 -8.09
N LYS A 77 -3.59 9.30 -8.59
CA LYS A 77 -3.87 8.23 -9.56
C LYS A 77 -3.69 6.82 -8.98
N ARG A 78 -3.46 6.70 -7.69
CA ARG A 78 -3.36 5.39 -6.99
C ARG A 78 -4.10 5.43 -5.67
N LEU A 79 -4.93 4.42 -5.44
CA LEU A 79 -5.63 4.22 -4.16
C LEU A 79 -5.37 2.80 -3.65
N HIS A 80 -4.93 2.68 -2.40
CA HIS A 80 -4.70 1.39 -1.77
C HIS A 80 -5.91 0.95 -0.94
N VAL A 81 -6.31 -0.32 -1.11
CA VAL A 81 -7.41 -0.98 -0.42
C VAL A 81 -6.86 -1.92 0.64
N MET A 82 -6.80 -1.46 1.88
CA MET A 82 -6.37 -2.28 3.00
C MET A 82 -7.37 -3.40 3.29
N ALA A 83 -6.88 -4.63 3.43
CA ALA A 83 -7.73 -5.81 3.58
C ALA A 83 -8.49 -5.85 4.92
N GLY A 84 -7.80 -5.58 6.01
CA GLY A 84 -8.31 -5.77 7.36
C GLY A 84 -7.63 -6.93 8.08
N ARG A 85 -8.05 -7.17 9.33
CA ARG A 85 -7.45 -8.18 10.21
C ARG A 85 -8.43 -9.33 10.47
N MET A 86 -7.90 -10.53 10.51
CA MET A 86 -8.58 -11.71 11.04
C MET A 86 -8.62 -11.63 12.58
N PRO A 87 -9.61 -12.23 13.22
CA PRO A 87 -9.66 -12.36 14.68
C PRO A 87 -8.40 -13.02 15.24
N LEU A 88 -7.95 -12.54 16.38
CA LEU A 88 -6.84 -13.12 17.13
C LEU A 88 -7.32 -13.62 18.49
N ASP A 89 -6.71 -14.69 18.99
CA ASP A 89 -6.92 -15.16 20.36
C ASP A 89 -6.11 -14.37 21.40
N SER A 90 -6.19 -14.77 22.64
CA SER A 90 -5.46 -14.13 23.76
C SER A 90 -3.93 -14.25 23.65
N GLN A 91 -3.44 -15.14 22.80
CA GLN A 91 -2.00 -15.34 22.52
C GLN A 91 -1.56 -14.62 21.23
N GLN A 92 -2.42 -13.78 20.65
CA GLN A 92 -2.19 -13.06 19.39
C GLN A 92 -2.01 -14.00 18.17
N GLN A 93 -2.59 -15.21 18.24
CA GLN A 93 -2.62 -16.11 17.10
C GLN A 93 -3.94 -15.98 16.35
N VAL A 94 -3.91 -16.22 15.02
CA VAL A 94 -5.11 -16.17 14.19
C VAL A 94 -6.09 -17.25 14.65
N ALA A 95 -7.28 -16.83 15.08
CA ALA A 95 -8.35 -17.67 15.59
C ALA A 95 -9.61 -17.50 14.74
N ILE A 96 -9.64 -18.18 13.60
CA ILE A 96 -10.73 -18.10 12.63
C ILE A 96 -11.01 -19.47 12.04
N SER A 97 -12.29 -19.78 11.81
CA SER A 97 -12.68 -21.01 11.10
C SER A 97 -12.40 -20.88 9.58
N ASP A 98 -12.25 -22.02 8.90
CA ASP A 98 -12.11 -22.03 7.44
C ASP A 98 -13.34 -21.39 6.74
N ALA A 99 -14.53 -21.58 7.30
CA ALA A 99 -15.77 -20.98 6.78
C ALA A 99 -15.75 -19.45 6.89
N ASP A 100 -15.30 -18.90 8.03
CA ASP A 100 -15.21 -17.46 8.23
C ASP A 100 -14.08 -16.87 7.38
N ARG A 101 -12.95 -17.54 7.25
CA ARG A 101 -11.86 -17.13 6.35
C ARG A 101 -12.35 -17.08 4.89
N ALA A 102 -13.14 -18.07 4.46
CA ALA A 102 -13.74 -18.07 3.12
C ALA A 102 -14.75 -16.94 2.94
N ALA A 103 -15.54 -16.63 3.98
CA ALA A 103 -16.45 -15.49 3.96
C ALA A 103 -15.69 -14.16 3.86
N MET A 104 -14.61 -13.98 4.61
CA MET A 104 -13.72 -12.81 4.49
C MET A 104 -13.14 -12.69 3.08
N ARG A 105 -12.65 -13.79 2.50
CA ARG A 105 -12.12 -13.79 1.13
C ARG A 105 -13.17 -13.36 0.11
N LYS A 106 -14.39 -13.86 0.23
CA LYS A 106 -15.52 -13.48 -0.63
C LYS A 106 -15.82 -11.98 -0.52
N SER A 107 -15.90 -11.43 0.71
CA SER A 107 -16.11 -10.01 0.94
C SER A 107 -14.97 -9.18 0.34
N TYR A 108 -13.71 -9.61 0.53
CA TYR A 108 -12.54 -8.90 0.00
C TYR A 108 -12.59 -8.80 -1.53
N ILE A 109 -12.82 -9.92 -2.21
CA ILE A 109 -12.93 -9.96 -3.68
C ILE A 109 -14.05 -9.05 -4.18
N ALA A 110 -15.23 -9.08 -3.54
CA ALA A 110 -16.35 -8.24 -3.93
C ALA A 110 -16.03 -6.74 -3.74
N ASN A 111 -15.46 -6.37 -2.61
CA ASN A 111 -15.12 -4.97 -2.29
C ASN A 111 -13.96 -4.45 -3.15
N VAL A 112 -12.91 -5.25 -3.39
CA VAL A 112 -11.81 -4.89 -4.29
C VAL A 112 -12.33 -4.72 -5.73
N LYS A 113 -13.24 -5.58 -6.18
CA LYS A 113 -13.86 -5.44 -7.50
C LYS A 113 -14.69 -4.16 -7.61
N LEU A 114 -15.48 -3.84 -6.58
CA LEU A 114 -16.22 -2.57 -6.50
C LEU A 114 -15.27 -1.37 -6.59
N ALA A 115 -14.19 -1.38 -5.79
CA ALA A 115 -13.21 -0.31 -5.79
C ALA A 115 -12.51 -0.17 -7.15
N ALA A 116 -12.07 -1.28 -7.75
CA ALA A 116 -11.39 -1.27 -9.02
C ALA A 116 -12.27 -0.65 -10.12
N ARG A 117 -13.54 -1.02 -10.21
CA ARG A 117 -14.47 -0.46 -11.19
C ARG A 117 -14.73 1.04 -11.00
N ALA A 118 -14.95 1.46 -9.75
CA ALA A 118 -15.17 2.86 -9.45
C ALA A 118 -13.91 3.71 -9.75
N CYS A 119 -12.73 3.22 -9.39
CA CYS A 119 -11.44 3.84 -9.69
C CYS A 119 -11.17 3.91 -11.20
N GLN A 120 -11.51 2.87 -11.95
CA GLN A 120 -11.30 2.83 -13.41
C GLN A 120 -12.04 3.95 -14.12
N ALA A 121 -13.26 4.30 -13.68
CA ALA A 121 -14.03 5.38 -14.23
C ALA A 121 -13.33 6.76 -14.13
N GLN A 122 -12.38 6.91 -13.19
CA GLN A 122 -11.58 8.13 -12.97
C GLN A 122 -10.11 7.97 -13.42
N GLY A 123 -9.78 6.88 -14.08
CA GLY A 123 -8.40 6.59 -14.50
C GLY A 123 -7.44 6.39 -13.32
N ILE A 124 -7.93 5.80 -12.24
CA ILE A 124 -7.17 5.51 -11.00
C ILE A 124 -6.81 4.03 -10.97
N THR A 125 -5.56 3.72 -10.63
CA THR A 125 -5.10 2.37 -10.31
C THR A 125 -5.51 2.03 -8.89
N THR A 126 -6.20 0.90 -8.72
CA THR A 126 -6.50 0.32 -7.41
C THR A 126 -5.36 -0.60 -7.01
N LEU A 127 -4.89 -0.46 -5.78
CA LEU A 127 -3.81 -1.28 -5.24
C LEU A 127 -4.30 -2.15 -4.09
N ILE A 128 -3.79 -3.37 -4.02
CA ILE A 128 -3.84 -4.24 -2.85
C ILE A 128 -2.42 -4.60 -2.45
N GLU A 129 -2.18 -4.83 -1.16
CA GLU A 129 -0.85 -5.01 -0.62
C GLU A 129 -0.78 -6.20 0.32
N PRO A 130 0.11 -7.17 0.07
CA PRO A 130 0.52 -8.14 1.07
C PRO A 130 1.36 -7.51 2.17
N ILE A 131 0.84 -7.51 3.39
CA ILE A 131 1.49 -6.90 4.56
C ILE A 131 1.96 -8.00 5.52
N ASN A 132 3.13 -7.83 6.12
CA ASN A 132 3.70 -8.79 7.04
C ASN A 132 2.88 -8.92 8.35
N ASN A 133 2.85 -10.13 8.88
CA ASN A 133 2.13 -10.45 10.11
C ASN A 133 2.92 -10.15 11.41
N ARG A 134 4.18 -9.70 11.29
CA ARG A 134 4.97 -9.22 12.43
C ARG A 134 4.51 -7.83 12.86
N ASP A 135 4.32 -6.91 11.91
CA ASP A 135 3.90 -5.53 12.19
C ASP A 135 2.37 -5.43 12.34
N ILE A 136 1.62 -6.22 11.56
CA ILE A 136 0.16 -6.29 11.66
C ILE A 136 -0.28 -7.75 11.85
N PRO A 137 -0.25 -8.25 13.10
CA PRO A 137 -0.72 -9.61 13.38
C PRO A 137 -2.16 -9.82 12.92
N GLY A 138 -2.40 -10.94 12.24
CA GLY A 138 -3.70 -11.27 11.70
C GLY A 138 -4.11 -10.52 10.43
N TYR A 139 -3.24 -9.74 9.80
CA TYR A 139 -3.59 -9.11 8.53
C TYR A 139 -4.03 -10.16 7.51
N PHE A 140 -5.10 -9.88 6.74
CA PHE A 140 -5.75 -10.91 5.92
C PHE A 140 -4.93 -11.32 4.71
N LEU A 141 -4.20 -10.39 4.08
CA LEU A 141 -3.41 -10.61 2.87
C LEU A 141 -1.91 -10.49 3.18
N ASN A 142 -1.17 -11.61 3.14
CA ASN A 142 0.22 -11.65 3.59
C ASN A 142 1.23 -12.03 2.50
N TYR A 143 0.82 -12.73 1.44
CA TYR A 143 1.72 -13.31 0.45
C TYR A 143 1.48 -12.76 -0.95
N GLN A 144 2.55 -12.61 -1.73
CA GLN A 144 2.47 -12.11 -3.10
C GLN A 144 1.59 -13.01 -3.97
N GLN A 145 1.73 -14.33 -3.84
CA GLN A 145 0.92 -15.26 -4.63
C GLN A 145 -0.58 -15.09 -4.35
N ASP A 146 -0.98 -14.92 -3.08
CA ASP A 146 -2.39 -14.71 -2.72
C ASP A 146 -2.95 -13.43 -3.33
N ALA A 147 -2.15 -12.35 -3.37
CA ALA A 147 -2.55 -11.11 -4.02
C ALA A 147 -2.77 -11.31 -5.54
N HIS A 148 -1.88 -12.02 -6.21
CA HIS A 148 -2.01 -12.29 -7.65
C HIS A 148 -3.16 -13.25 -7.98
N ASP A 149 -3.48 -14.18 -7.10
CA ASP A 149 -4.67 -15.02 -7.22
C ASP A 149 -5.95 -14.17 -7.10
N ILE A 150 -5.98 -13.21 -6.17
CA ILE A 150 -7.08 -12.24 -6.04
C ILE A 150 -7.18 -11.36 -7.29
N LEU A 151 -6.07 -10.86 -7.83
CA LEU A 151 -6.09 -10.09 -9.09
C LEU A 151 -6.73 -10.89 -10.22
N SER A 152 -6.36 -12.16 -10.34
CA SER A 152 -6.87 -13.06 -11.38
C SER A 152 -8.38 -13.32 -11.24
N GLU A 153 -8.86 -13.44 -9.99
CA GLU A 153 -10.27 -13.68 -9.72
C GLU A 153 -11.13 -12.40 -9.89
N VAL A 154 -10.61 -11.25 -9.47
CA VAL A 154 -11.28 -9.96 -9.65
C VAL A 154 -11.33 -9.56 -11.11
N ALA A 155 -10.26 -9.82 -11.87
CA ALA A 155 -10.13 -9.64 -13.32
C ALA A 155 -10.44 -8.19 -13.80
N GLU A 156 -10.05 -7.18 -13.05
CA GLU A 156 -10.14 -5.77 -13.45
C GLU A 156 -8.75 -5.23 -13.84
N PRO A 157 -8.59 -4.61 -15.02
CA PRO A 157 -7.27 -4.29 -15.58
C PRO A 157 -6.48 -3.24 -14.79
N ASN A 158 -7.19 -2.36 -14.05
CA ASN A 158 -6.60 -1.32 -13.21
C ASN A 158 -6.34 -1.78 -11.76
N LEU A 159 -6.62 -3.04 -11.43
CA LEU A 159 -6.23 -3.63 -10.15
C LEU A 159 -4.80 -4.15 -10.25
N LYS A 160 -3.93 -3.67 -9.35
CA LYS A 160 -2.51 -4.01 -9.31
C LYS A 160 -2.06 -4.29 -7.87
N VAL A 161 -0.86 -4.81 -7.72
CA VAL A 161 -0.24 -5.04 -6.41
C VAL A 161 0.68 -3.87 -6.07
N GLN A 162 0.56 -3.37 -4.85
CA GLN A 162 1.60 -2.61 -4.16
C GLN A 162 2.58 -3.61 -3.59
N MET A 163 3.80 -3.59 -4.10
CA MET A 163 4.87 -4.49 -3.67
C MET A 163 5.85 -3.74 -2.78
N ASP A 164 5.61 -3.79 -1.47
CA ASP A 164 6.58 -3.28 -0.50
C ASP A 164 7.66 -4.33 -0.24
N PHE A 165 8.89 -4.04 -0.61
CA PHE A 165 10.03 -4.96 -0.45
C PHE A 165 10.33 -5.27 1.00
N TYR A 166 9.97 -4.38 1.94
CA TYR A 166 10.05 -4.63 3.37
C TYR A 166 9.13 -5.78 3.78
N HIS A 167 7.88 -5.74 3.35
CA HIS A 167 6.92 -6.80 3.65
C HIS A 167 7.27 -8.11 2.95
N VAL A 168 7.69 -8.04 1.70
CA VAL A 168 8.13 -9.23 0.95
C VAL A 168 9.31 -9.91 1.63
N GLN A 169 10.32 -9.15 2.06
CA GLN A 169 11.50 -9.73 2.73
C GLN A 169 11.13 -10.47 4.00
N ILE A 170 10.26 -9.91 4.81
CA ILE A 170 9.85 -10.52 6.09
C ILE A 170 9.04 -11.80 5.88
N MET A 171 8.14 -11.81 4.90
CA MET A 171 7.21 -12.91 4.69
C MET A 171 7.76 -14.03 3.82
N GLU A 172 8.53 -13.68 2.80
CA GLU A 172 8.82 -14.61 1.72
C GLU A 172 10.30 -14.61 1.29
N GLY A 173 10.99 -13.46 1.40
CA GLY A 173 12.31 -13.27 0.80
C GLY A 173 12.29 -13.37 -0.73
N ASP A 174 13.48 -13.60 -1.34
CA ASP A 174 13.63 -13.82 -2.78
C ASP A 174 12.98 -12.69 -3.63
N ILE A 175 13.21 -11.43 -3.21
CA ILE A 175 12.52 -10.24 -3.71
C ILE A 175 12.66 -10.12 -5.23
N GLU A 176 13.87 -10.27 -5.78
CA GLU A 176 14.12 -10.12 -7.21
C GLU A 176 13.28 -11.10 -8.04
N MET A 177 13.33 -12.39 -7.69
CA MET A 177 12.62 -13.42 -8.45
C MET A 177 11.11 -13.22 -8.40
N ARG A 178 10.58 -12.78 -7.24
CA ARG A 178 9.17 -12.43 -7.09
C ARG A 178 8.81 -11.19 -7.91
N LEU A 179 9.65 -10.15 -7.87
CA LEU A 179 9.46 -8.95 -8.67
C LEU A 179 9.42 -9.29 -10.17
N ARG A 180 10.41 -10.03 -10.67
CA ARG A 180 10.46 -10.46 -12.08
C ARG A 180 9.24 -11.29 -12.47
N LYS A 181 8.83 -12.25 -11.62
CA LYS A 181 7.66 -13.10 -11.85
C LYS A 181 6.36 -12.29 -11.98
N HIS A 182 6.20 -11.28 -11.16
CA HIS A 182 4.93 -10.59 -10.98
C HIS A 182 4.91 -9.18 -11.57
N PHE A 183 6.00 -8.72 -12.18
CA PHE A 183 6.23 -7.34 -12.60
C PHE A 183 5.08 -6.71 -13.39
N ALA A 184 4.47 -7.45 -14.32
CA ALA A 184 3.36 -6.96 -15.15
C ALA A 184 2.14 -6.48 -14.32
N ASN A 185 2.04 -6.94 -13.07
CA ASN A 185 0.94 -6.60 -12.16
C ASN A 185 1.38 -5.76 -10.94
N VAL A 186 2.63 -5.32 -10.89
CA VAL A 186 3.10 -4.37 -9.88
C VAL A 186 2.69 -2.96 -10.31
N GLY A 187 1.86 -2.31 -9.49
CA GLY A 187 1.37 -0.94 -9.74
C GLY A 187 2.08 0.13 -8.92
N HIS A 188 2.74 -0.28 -7.84
CA HIS A 188 3.52 0.58 -6.97
C HIS A 188 4.57 -0.24 -6.21
N VAL A 189 5.71 0.37 -5.92
CA VAL A 189 6.79 -0.24 -5.13
C VAL A 189 7.04 0.62 -3.90
N GLN A 190 7.23 -0.03 -2.75
CA GLN A 190 7.66 0.63 -1.52
C GLN A 190 8.89 -0.05 -0.93
N ILE A 191 9.63 0.70 -0.11
CA ILE A 191 10.87 0.24 0.54
C ILE A 191 10.99 0.74 1.98
N ALA A 192 11.57 -0.12 2.82
CA ALA A 192 12.08 0.21 4.14
C ALA A 192 13.19 -0.76 4.54
N GLY A 193 14.09 -0.35 5.40
CA GLY A 193 15.19 -1.19 5.90
C GLY A 193 14.70 -2.34 6.78
N VAL A 194 15.07 -3.58 6.46
CA VAL A 194 14.75 -4.78 7.24
C VAL A 194 15.92 -5.08 8.17
N PRO A 195 15.70 -5.41 9.45
CA PRO A 195 14.42 -5.77 10.10
C PRO A 195 13.68 -4.64 10.81
N LYS A 196 14.22 -3.43 10.93
CA LYS A 196 13.72 -2.40 11.86
C LYS A 196 12.76 -1.38 11.24
N ARG A 197 12.46 -1.50 9.95
CA ARG A 197 11.66 -0.55 9.18
C ARG A 197 12.20 0.88 9.23
N ASN A 198 13.54 1.03 9.29
CA ASN A 198 14.21 2.32 9.21
C ASN A 198 14.63 2.65 7.76
N GLU A 199 15.53 3.63 7.59
CA GLU A 199 16.10 3.99 6.28
C GLU A 199 16.69 2.76 5.59
N PRO A 200 16.53 2.64 4.25
CA PRO A 200 16.95 1.45 3.50
C PRO A 200 18.46 1.36 3.21
N ASP A 201 19.26 2.25 3.80
CA ASP A 201 20.72 2.25 3.70
C ASP A 201 21.41 1.22 4.60
N MET A 202 20.66 0.63 5.54
CA MET A 202 21.15 -0.38 6.47
C MET A 202 20.14 -1.52 6.61
N GLY A 203 20.67 -2.71 6.82
CA GLY A 203 19.85 -3.91 7.02
C GLY A 203 20.25 -5.03 6.07
N GLU A 204 19.36 -6.00 5.92
CA GLU A 204 19.66 -7.25 5.20
C GLU A 204 19.28 -7.22 3.71
N VAL A 205 18.73 -6.11 3.20
CA VAL A 205 18.31 -5.96 1.81
C VAL A 205 19.27 -5.04 1.06
N ASN A 206 19.73 -5.48 -0.11
CA ASN A 206 20.57 -4.66 -1.00
C ASN A 206 19.69 -3.83 -1.95
N PHE A 207 19.21 -2.66 -1.48
CA PHE A 207 18.37 -1.77 -2.28
C PHE A 207 19.04 -1.23 -3.55
N PRO A 208 20.34 -0.82 -3.55
CA PRO A 208 21.00 -0.42 -4.78
C PRO A 208 20.93 -1.48 -5.89
N TYR A 209 21.05 -2.75 -5.54
CA TYR A 209 20.87 -3.85 -6.47
C TYR A 209 19.41 -3.95 -6.97
N LEU A 210 18.45 -3.88 -6.07
CA LEU A 210 17.02 -3.94 -6.45
C LEU A 210 16.59 -2.75 -7.31
N PHE A 211 17.17 -1.58 -7.14
CA PHE A 211 16.94 -0.44 -8.04
C PHE A 211 17.45 -0.72 -9.45
N THR A 212 18.62 -1.39 -9.59
CA THR A 212 19.10 -1.86 -10.90
C THR A 212 18.11 -2.84 -11.54
N VAL A 213 17.54 -3.75 -10.74
CA VAL A 213 16.52 -4.70 -11.24
C VAL A 213 15.23 -3.98 -11.68
N LEU A 214 14.80 -2.95 -10.96
CA LEU A 214 13.64 -2.13 -11.37
C LEU A 214 13.92 -1.41 -12.70
N ASP A 215 15.12 -0.86 -12.88
CA ASP A 215 15.54 -0.21 -14.14
C ASP A 215 15.59 -1.21 -15.30
N GLU A 216 16.16 -2.40 -15.10
CA GLU A 216 16.19 -3.48 -16.09
C GLU A 216 14.77 -3.92 -16.53
N LEU A 217 13.82 -3.93 -15.60
CA LEU A 217 12.43 -4.28 -15.89
C LEU A 217 11.64 -3.14 -16.52
N GLY A 218 12.23 -1.94 -16.62
CA GLY A 218 11.56 -0.76 -17.15
C GLY A 218 10.50 -0.17 -16.22
N TYR A 219 10.67 -0.30 -14.90
CA TYR A 219 9.77 0.33 -13.93
C TYR A 219 9.85 1.86 -14.04
N ASN A 220 8.75 2.48 -14.37
CA ASN A 220 8.64 3.94 -14.56
C ASN A 220 7.76 4.62 -13.51
N GLY A 221 7.38 3.89 -12.46
CA GLY A 221 6.61 4.41 -11.33
C GLY A 221 7.49 5.08 -10.27
N HIS A 222 6.87 5.45 -9.17
CA HIS A 222 7.57 5.97 -8.00
C HIS A 222 7.92 4.83 -7.05
N VAL A 223 9.01 4.99 -6.29
CA VAL A 223 9.38 4.10 -5.18
C VAL A 223 9.06 4.85 -3.89
N GLY A 224 8.07 4.39 -3.16
CA GLY A 224 7.65 4.95 -1.89
C GLY A 224 8.62 4.59 -0.76
N CYS A 225 8.92 5.56 0.08
CA CYS A 225 9.83 5.40 1.22
C CYS A 225 9.01 5.38 2.51
N GLU A 226 8.45 4.21 2.86
CA GLU A 226 7.59 4.05 4.03
C GLU A 226 8.34 3.44 5.21
N TYR A 227 9.13 4.27 5.89
CA TYR A 227 9.96 3.83 7.02
C TYR A 227 9.91 4.78 8.22
N ASN A 228 10.36 4.30 9.36
CA ASN A 228 10.51 5.07 10.59
C ASN A 228 11.94 5.66 10.64
N PRO A 229 12.13 6.98 10.52
CA PRO A 229 13.45 7.58 10.58
C PRO A 229 14.15 7.29 11.90
N ARG A 230 15.46 6.97 11.84
CA ARG A 230 16.29 6.77 13.05
C ARG A 230 16.52 8.05 13.84
N ALA A 231 16.38 9.20 13.16
CA ALA A 231 16.43 10.54 13.73
C ALA A 231 15.32 11.40 13.10
N GLY A 232 15.51 12.70 12.93
CA GLY A 232 14.56 13.55 12.20
C GLY A 232 14.49 13.15 10.71
N THR A 233 13.32 13.32 10.11
CA THR A 233 13.05 12.89 8.72
C THR A 233 14.10 13.42 7.73
N SER A 234 14.48 14.70 7.83
CA SER A 234 15.45 15.31 6.91
C SER A 234 16.92 14.97 7.22
N GLU A 235 17.22 14.58 8.44
CA GLU A 235 18.61 14.40 8.91
C GLU A 235 19.31 13.19 8.29
N ASN A 236 18.57 12.12 8.04
CA ASN A 236 19.09 10.85 7.56
C ASN A 236 18.83 10.58 6.07
N LEU A 237 18.53 11.61 5.28
CA LEU A 237 18.27 11.49 3.82
C LEU A 237 19.55 11.37 2.99
N GLY A 238 20.72 11.19 3.60
CA GLY A 238 22.00 11.03 2.87
C GLY A 238 21.99 9.89 1.86
N TRP A 239 21.31 8.79 2.19
CA TRP A 239 21.24 7.59 1.36
C TRP A 239 20.49 7.79 0.03
N ILE A 240 19.48 8.69 0.00
CA ILE A 240 18.64 8.88 -1.19
C ILE A 240 19.23 9.88 -2.19
N ARG A 241 20.19 10.71 -1.77
CA ARG A 241 20.76 11.78 -2.63
C ARG A 241 21.22 11.31 -4.01
N PRO A 242 21.83 10.12 -4.17
CA PRO A 242 22.21 9.62 -5.50
C PRO A 242 21.02 9.36 -6.44
N TYR A 243 19.81 9.21 -5.89
CA TYR A 243 18.58 8.86 -6.62
C TYR A 243 17.63 10.05 -6.81
N LEU A 244 17.84 11.17 -6.13
CA LEU A 244 17.10 12.42 -6.35
C LEU A 244 17.69 13.14 -7.58
N LYS A 245 16.93 13.14 -8.68
CA LYS A 245 17.31 13.84 -9.93
C LYS A 245 16.31 14.93 -10.27
#